data_065a32c198c700f5b1704d491d0a8ea0
#
_entry.id   065a32c198c700f5b1704d491d0a8ea0
#
_cell.length_a   1.000
_cell.length_b   1.000
_cell.length_c   1.000
_cell.angle_alpha   90.00
_cell.angle_beta   90.00
_cell.angle_gamma   90.00
#
_symmetry.space_group_name_H-M   'P 1'
#
loop_
_entity.id
_entity.type
_entity.pdbx_description
1 polymer ?
#
loop_
_entity_poly.entity_id
_entity_poly.type
_entity_poly.pdbx_seq_one_letter_code
_entity_poly.pdbx_strand_id
1 'polypeptide(L)'
;MEKLKLRSETAIKALKTLAEIVDEPYSTIVRDASIKRFEYSFDIFWKLIKDYLRVQEGIECASPKSCFREAFKVGILSEEETVKALEMTDERNLSTHTYDEEAIEEIYQRVRDYWKLMDNICVRIIESSINH
;
A
#
# COMPACT_ATOMS: atom_id res chain seq x y z
N MET A 1 12.49 -1.40 -16.71
CA MET A 1 12.13 0.02 -16.52
C MET A 1 10.70 0.32 -16.94
N GLU A 2 10.28 -0.12 -18.12
CA GLU A 2 8.89 0.11 -18.56
C GLU A 2 7.85 -0.57 -17.67
N LYS A 3 8.13 -1.80 -17.21
CA LYS A 3 7.23 -2.51 -16.30
C LYS A 3 7.09 -1.76 -14.97
N LEU A 4 8.21 -1.21 -14.46
CA LEU A 4 8.20 -0.43 -13.22
C LEU A 4 7.39 0.86 -13.40
N LYS A 5 7.53 1.52 -14.55
CA LYS A 5 6.76 2.71 -14.87
C LYS A 5 5.25 2.40 -14.89
N LEU A 6 4.85 1.30 -15.54
CA LEU A 6 3.45 0.88 -15.59
C LEU A 6 2.91 0.56 -14.20
N ARG A 7 3.70 -0.12 -13.36
CA ARG A 7 3.33 -0.40 -11.97
C ARG A 7 3.12 0.89 -11.18
N SER A 8 4.01 1.88 -11.38
CA SER A 8 3.90 3.17 -10.72
C SER A 8 2.62 3.90 -11.12
N GLU A 9 2.30 3.92 -12.41
CA GLU A 9 1.09 4.56 -12.92
C GLU A 9 -0.17 3.88 -12.36
N THR A 10 -0.17 2.55 -12.30
CA THR A 10 -1.28 1.78 -11.76
C THR A 10 -1.47 2.08 -10.26
N ALA A 11 -0.36 2.16 -9.52
CA ALA A 11 -0.41 2.47 -8.08
C ALA A 11 -0.98 3.87 -7.84
N ILE A 12 -0.55 4.86 -8.61
CA ILE A 12 -1.04 6.23 -8.50
C ILE A 12 -2.55 6.27 -8.74
N LYS A 13 -3.03 5.59 -9.77
CA LYS A 13 -4.47 5.55 -10.09
C LYS A 13 -5.27 4.89 -8.96
N ALA A 14 -4.79 3.77 -8.43
CA ALA A 14 -5.47 3.08 -7.35
C ALA A 14 -5.55 3.95 -6.09
N LEU A 15 -4.44 4.58 -5.71
CA LEU A 15 -4.39 5.46 -4.54
C LEU A 15 -5.27 6.69 -4.70
N LYS A 16 -5.41 7.19 -5.93
CA LYS A 16 -6.32 8.31 -6.20
C LYS A 16 -7.77 7.90 -5.93
N THR A 17 -8.18 6.70 -6.35
CA THR A 17 -9.56 6.24 -6.08
C THR A 17 -9.81 6.06 -4.59
N LEU A 18 -8.79 5.62 -3.85
CA LEU A 18 -8.90 5.49 -2.40
C LEU A 18 -9.01 6.87 -1.74
N ALA A 19 -8.19 7.83 -2.16
CA ALA A 19 -8.24 9.19 -1.64
C ALA A 19 -9.62 9.81 -1.82
N GLU A 20 -10.25 9.59 -2.97
CA GLU A 20 -11.56 10.13 -3.27
C GLU A 20 -12.63 9.59 -2.32
N ILE A 21 -12.61 8.28 -2.03
CA ILE A 21 -13.67 7.67 -1.22
C ILE A 21 -13.51 7.96 0.28
N VAL A 22 -12.29 8.05 0.78
CA VAL A 22 -12.09 8.28 2.22
C VAL A 22 -12.50 9.68 2.65
N ASP A 23 -12.65 10.62 1.72
CA ASP A 23 -13.10 11.98 2.03
C ASP A 23 -14.63 12.13 1.98
N GLU A 24 -15.34 11.12 1.52
CA GLU A 24 -16.80 11.15 1.49
C GLU A 24 -17.37 11.04 2.91
N PRO A 25 -18.55 11.65 3.15
CA PRO A 25 -19.21 11.52 4.46
C PRO A 25 -19.47 10.06 4.81
N TYR A 26 -19.33 9.74 6.09
CA TYR A 26 -19.47 8.37 6.55
C TYR A 26 -20.85 7.77 6.22
N SER A 27 -20.82 6.53 5.72
CA SER A 27 -21.96 5.63 5.63
C SER A 27 -21.38 4.23 5.57
N THR A 28 -22.19 3.21 5.78
CA THR A 28 -21.70 1.83 5.65
C THR A 28 -21.28 1.54 4.21
N ILE A 29 -21.94 2.16 3.23
CA ILE A 29 -21.54 2.03 1.82
C ILE A 29 -20.16 2.65 1.58
N VAL A 30 -19.92 3.86 2.09
CA VAL A 30 -18.63 4.52 1.99
C VAL A 30 -17.54 3.73 2.71
N ARG A 31 -17.84 3.23 3.92
CA ARG A 31 -16.92 2.38 4.67
C ARG A 31 -16.51 1.16 3.87
N ASP A 32 -17.49 0.41 3.36
CA ASP A 32 -17.23 -0.83 2.65
C ASP A 32 -16.49 -0.58 1.32
N ALA A 33 -16.84 0.49 0.61
CA ALA A 33 -16.12 0.89 -0.59
C ALA A 33 -14.67 1.30 -0.28
N SER A 34 -14.45 2.00 0.83
CA SER A 34 -13.11 2.40 1.27
C SER A 34 -12.25 1.18 1.58
N ILE A 35 -12.81 0.20 2.29
CA ILE A 35 -12.11 -1.06 2.59
C ILE A 35 -11.73 -1.78 1.30
N LYS A 36 -12.66 -1.89 0.35
CA LYS A 36 -12.39 -2.56 -0.92
C LYS A 36 -11.28 -1.87 -1.72
N ARG A 37 -11.33 -0.53 -1.79
CA ARG A 37 -10.30 0.24 -2.49
C ARG A 37 -8.96 0.18 -1.77
N PHE A 38 -8.97 0.11 -0.44
CA PHE A 38 -7.77 -0.12 0.34
C PHE A 38 -7.15 -1.48 0.00
N GLU A 39 -7.94 -2.53 -0.07
CA GLU A 39 -7.44 -3.88 -0.36
C GLU A 39 -6.75 -3.96 -1.71
N TYR A 40 -7.37 -3.46 -2.79
CA TYR A 40 -6.71 -3.53 -4.09
C TYR A 40 -5.54 -2.56 -4.19
N SER A 41 -5.61 -1.40 -3.52
CA SER A 41 -4.48 -0.46 -3.49
C SER A 41 -3.27 -1.08 -2.80
N PHE A 42 -3.49 -1.79 -1.70
CA PHE A 42 -2.43 -2.51 -1.01
C PHE A 42 -1.78 -3.54 -1.92
N ASP A 43 -2.57 -4.33 -2.63
CA ASP A 43 -2.03 -5.36 -3.53
C ASP A 43 -1.18 -4.76 -4.64
N ILE A 44 -1.61 -3.65 -5.20
CA ILE A 44 -0.84 -2.94 -6.24
C ILE A 44 0.42 -2.34 -5.65
N PHE A 45 0.32 -1.77 -4.44
CA PHE A 45 1.42 -1.10 -3.75
C PHE A 45 2.58 -2.06 -3.43
N TRP A 46 2.29 -3.20 -2.80
CA TRP A 46 3.39 -4.10 -2.44
C TRP A 46 4.05 -4.71 -3.67
N LYS A 47 3.29 -4.91 -4.75
CA LYS A 47 3.84 -5.39 -6.02
C LYS A 47 4.73 -4.34 -6.68
N LEU A 48 4.42 -3.06 -6.51
CA LEU A 48 5.30 -1.99 -6.96
C LEU A 48 6.64 -2.05 -6.21
N ILE A 49 6.60 -2.24 -4.90
CA ILE A 49 7.83 -2.40 -4.10
C ILE A 49 8.61 -3.62 -4.56
N LYS A 50 7.93 -4.74 -4.79
CA LYS A 50 8.57 -5.95 -5.30
C LYS A 50 9.29 -5.70 -6.61
N ASP A 51 8.63 -5.04 -7.57
CA ASP A 51 9.24 -4.73 -8.85
C ASP A 51 10.39 -3.73 -8.73
N TYR A 52 10.26 -2.73 -7.86
CA TYR A 52 11.33 -1.78 -7.57
C TYR A 52 12.58 -2.49 -7.06
N LEU A 53 12.41 -3.37 -6.08
CA LEU A 53 13.53 -4.11 -5.50
C LEU A 53 14.22 -4.99 -6.53
N ARG A 54 13.46 -5.64 -7.38
CA ARG A 54 14.02 -6.49 -8.44
C ARG A 54 14.79 -5.67 -9.48
N VAL A 55 14.19 -4.59 -9.96
CA VAL A 55 14.77 -3.78 -11.05
C VAL A 55 15.95 -2.94 -10.56
N GLN A 56 15.81 -2.28 -9.42
CA GLN A 56 16.80 -1.31 -8.94
C GLN A 56 17.85 -1.91 -8.01
N GLU A 57 17.54 -2.98 -7.30
CA GLU A 57 18.43 -3.55 -6.29
C GLU A 57 18.81 -5.00 -6.56
N GLY A 58 18.19 -5.64 -7.56
CA GLY A 58 18.46 -7.05 -7.87
C GLY A 58 17.98 -8.00 -6.78
N ILE A 59 17.01 -7.59 -5.98
CA ILE A 59 16.50 -8.38 -4.85
C ILE A 59 15.16 -9.00 -5.21
N GLU A 60 15.05 -10.32 -4.99
CA GLU A 60 13.80 -11.05 -5.15
C GLU A 60 13.12 -11.20 -3.80
N CYS A 61 11.82 -10.93 -3.75
CA CYS A 61 11.00 -11.17 -2.56
C CYS A 61 9.64 -11.71 -3.00
N ALA A 62 9.03 -12.56 -2.18
CA ALA A 62 7.85 -13.31 -2.63
C ALA A 62 6.55 -12.94 -1.92
N SER A 63 6.62 -12.19 -0.82
CA SER A 63 5.44 -11.84 -0.03
C SER A 63 5.47 -10.37 0.37
N PRO A 64 4.30 -9.77 0.70
CA PRO A 64 4.29 -8.37 1.12
C PRO A 64 5.26 -8.09 2.27
N LYS A 65 5.20 -8.89 3.33
CA LYS A 65 6.05 -8.64 4.51
C LYS A 65 7.53 -8.77 4.20
N SER A 66 7.93 -9.77 3.40
CA SER A 66 9.33 -9.92 3.03
C SER A 66 9.80 -8.75 2.17
N CYS A 67 8.95 -8.26 1.26
CA CYS A 67 9.28 -7.10 0.43
C CYS A 67 9.44 -5.83 1.27
N PHE A 68 8.59 -5.63 2.27
CA PHE A 68 8.71 -4.47 3.14
C PHE A 68 10.01 -4.51 3.95
N ARG A 69 10.41 -5.69 4.45
CA ARG A 69 11.67 -5.85 5.18
C ARG A 69 12.88 -5.60 4.29
N GLU A 70 12.85 -6.08 3.05
CA GLU A 70 13.92 -5.83 2.10
C GLU A 70 13.98 -4.34 1.72
N ALA A 71 12.83 -3.69 1.57
CA ALA A 71 12.76 -2.25 1.30
C ALA A 71 13.37 -1.42 2.44
N PHE A 72 13.18 -1.87 3.67
CA PHE A 72 13.84 -1.26 4.82
C PHE A 72 15.37 -1.41 4.73
N LYS A 73 15.85 -2.60 4.41
CA LYS A 73 17.28 -2.86 4.33
C LYS A 73 18.00 -1.98 3.30
N VAL A 74 17.33 -1.68 2.18
CA VAL A 74 17.92 -0.82 1.14
C VAL A 74 17.62 0.67 1.35
N GLY A 75 16.91 1.02 2.42
CA GLY A 75 16.70 2.42 2.80
C GLY A 75 15.50 3.10 2.15
N ILE A 76 14.65 2.38 1.45
CA ILE A 76 13.43 2.95 0.85
C ILE A 76 12.35 3.19 1.92
N LEU A 77 12.30 2.35 2.94
CA LEU A 77 11.41 2.53 4.08
C LEU A 77 12.21 2.84 5.33
N SER A 78 11.69 3.75 6.17
CA SER A 78 12.22 3.92 7.51
C SER A 78 11.76 2.76 8.40
N GLU A 79 12.35 2.65 9.58
CA GLU A 79 11.94 1.63 10.55
C GLU A 79 10.46 1.80 10.92
N GLU A 80 10.03 3.03 11.20
CA GLU A 80 8.65 3.33 11.55
C GLU A 80 7.69 2.96 10.42
N GLU A 81 8.03 3.32 9.18
CA GLU A 81 7.21 2.98 8.02
C GLU A 81 7.12 1.47 7.82
N THR A 82 8.20 0.75 8.09
CA THR A 82 8.22 -0.70 7.97
C THR A 82 7.26 -1.34 8.98
N VAL A 83 7.30 -0.91 10.24
CA VAL A 83 6.39 -1.41 11.26
C VAL A 83 4.93 -1.18 10.84
N LYS A 84 4.61 0.02 10.36
CA LYS A 84 3.26 0.35 9.91
C LYS A 84 2.85 -0.48 8.69
N ALA A 85 3.77 -0.73 7.76
CA ALA A 85 3.49 -1.54 6.58
C ALA A 85 3.22 -3.01 6.97
N LEU A 86 3.93 -3.54 7.95
CA LEU A 86 3.67 -4.88 8.45
C LEU A 86 2.30 -4.98 9.13
N GLU A 87 1.93 -3.98 9.93
CA GLU A 87 0.61 -3.91 10.56
C GLU A 87 -0.49 -3.78 9.51
N MET A 88 -0.28 -2.94 8.50
CA MET A 88 -1.20 -2.76 7.39
C MET A 88 -1.47 -4.08 6.66
N THR A 89 -0.42 -4.89 6.50
CA THR A 89 -0.52 -6.20 5.86
C THR A 89 -1.48 -7.11 6.65
N ASP A 90 -1.32 -7.15 7.98
CA ASP A 90 -2.18 -7.95 8.84
C ASP A 90 -3.64 -7.49 8.76
N GLU A 91 -3.86 -6.17 8.75
CA GLU A 91 -5.22 -5.64 8.66
C GLU A 91 -5.86 -5.89 7.30
N ARG A 92 -5.08 -5.78 6.22
CA ARG A 92 -5.58 -6.11 4.89
C ARG A 92 -6.02 -7.57 4.83
N ASN A 93 -5.22 -8.47 5.41
CA ASN A 93 -5.57 -9.89 5.45
C ASN A 93 -6.81 -10.14 6.29
N LEU A 94 -6.93 -9.46 7.43
CA LEU A 94 -8.10 -9.56 8.28
C LEU A 94 -9.36 -9.05 7.57
N SER A 95 -9.28 -7.91 6.89
CA SER A 95 -10.44 -7.29 6.22
C SER A 95 -11.05 -8.20 5.16
N THR A 96 -10.24 -9.03 4.52
CA THR A 96 -10.70 -9.95 3.47
C THR A 96 -11.48 -11.14 4.05
N HIS A 97 -11.17 -11.52 5.29
CA HIS A 97 -11.67 -12.77 5.88
C HIS A 97 -12.59 -12.59 7.09
N THR A 98 -12.87 -11.36 7.50
CA THR A 98 -13.73 -11.12 8.67
C THR A 98 -15.11 -10.65 8.27
N TYR A 99 -16.11 -11.07 9.05
CA TYR A 99 -17.49 -10.56 8.96
C TYR A 99 -17.84 -9.79 10.23
N ASP A 100 -16.88 -9.56 11.13
CA ASP A 100 -17.06 -8.82 12.37
C ASP A 100 -17.14 -7.33 12.05
N GLU A 101 -18.32 -6.73 12.25
CA GLU A 101 -18.56 -5.31 11.97
C GLU A 101 -17.65 -4.40 12.79
N GLU A 102 -17.37 -4.75 14.03
CA GLU A 102 -16.48 -3.96 14.89
C GLU A 102 -15.05 -3.94 14.34
N ALA A 103 -14.55 -5.10 13.89
CA ALA A 103 -13.21 -5.18 13.29
C ALA A 103 -13.15 -4.35 12.00
N ILE A 104 -14.18 -4.40 11.16
CA ILE A 104 -14.26 -3.62 9.93
C ILE A 104 -14.24 -2.12 10.23
N GLU A 105 -14.99 -1.67 11.25
CA GLU A 105 -14.99 -0.27 11.66
C GLU A 105 -13.60 0.18 12.12
N GLU A 106 -12.90 -0.63 12.89
CA GLU A 106 -11.57 -0.32 13.37
C GLU A 106 -10.57 -0.18 12.22
N ILE A 107 -10.63 -1.08 11.24
CA ILE A 107 -9.78 -1.01 10.06
C ILE A 107 -10.10 0.26 9.27
N TYR A 108 -11.38 0.57 9.08
CA TYR A 108 -11.78 1.77 8.34
C TYR A 108 -11.20 3.04 8.96
N GLN A 109 -11.13 3.11 10.30
CA GLN A 109 -10.57 4.29 10.99
C GLN A 109 -9.10 4.51 10.65
N ARG A 110 -8.38 3.47 10.22
CA ARG A 110 -6.95 3.55 9.89
C ARG A 110 -6.68 3.64 8.38
N VAL A 111 -7.70 3.51 7.53
CA VAL A 111 -7.50 3.48 6.07
C VAL A 111 -6.88 4.77 5.55
N ARG A 112 -7.29 5.93 6.09
CA ARG A 112 -6.72 7.22 5.68
C ARG A 112 -5.23 7.29 5.96
N ASP A 113 -4.80 6.83 7.12
CA ASP A 113 -3.37 6.81 7.49
C ASP A 113 -2.60 5.83 6.62
N TYR A 114 -3.19 4.69 6.28
CA TYR A 114 -2.57 3.74 5.35
C TYR A 114 -2.46 4.32 3.95
N TRP A 115 -3.47 5.07 3.50
CA TRP A 115 -3.37 5.77 2.23
C TRP A 115 -2.18 6.71 2.21
N LYS A 116 -2.01 7.52 3.26
CA LYS A 116 -0.88 8.45 3.37
C LYS A 116 0.46 7.74 3.33
N LEU A 117 0.56 6.63 4.05
CA LEU A 117 1.77 5.82 4.06
C LEU A 117 2.12 5.32 2.67
N MET A 118 1.15 4.70 1.99
CA MET A 118 1.36 4.16 0.65
C MET A 118 1.69 5.26 -0.35
N ASP A 119 0.98 6.39 -0.29
CA ASP A 119 1.19 7.51 -1.20
C ASP A 119 2.61 8.08 -1.06
N ASN A 120 3.05 8.32 0.17
CA ASN A 120 4.39 8.84 0.43
C ASN A 120 5.48 7.91 -0.09
N ILE A 121 5.32 6.62 0.11
CA ILE A 121 6.29 5.63 -0.35
C ILE A 121 6.27 5.53 -1.87
N CYS A 122 5.11 5.55 -2.51
CA CYS A 122 4.99 5.53 -3.98
C CYS A 122 5.70 6.73 -4.61
N VAL A 123 5.49 7.93 -4.07
CA VAL A 123 6.17 9.14 -4.54
C VAL A 123 7.69 8.96 -4.44
N ARG A 124 8.17 8.45 -3.32
CA ARG A 124 9.59 8.21 -3.09
C ARG A 124 10.18 7.22 -4.11
N ILE A 125 9.46 6.14 -4.38
CA ILE A 125 9.89 5.14 -5.37
C ILE A 125 9.97 5.74 -6.76
N ILE A 126 8.97 6.52 -7.15
CA ILE A 126 8.92 7.17 -8.45
C ILE A 126 10.09 8.14 -8.61
N GLU A 127 10.34 8.98 -7.61
CA GLU A 127 11.46 9.92 -7.62
C GLU A 127 12.80 9.20 -7.69
N SER A 128 12.96 8.14 -6.93
CA SER A 128 14.18 7.33 -6.93
C SER A 128 14.42 6.68 -8.29
N SER A 129 13.36 6.20 -8.95
CA SER A 129 13.44 5.58 -10.28
C SER A 129 13.84 6.57 -11.36
N ILE A 130 13.35 7.80 -11.29
CA ILE A 130 13.70 8.86 -12.24
C ILE A 130 15.17 9.23 -12.14
N ASN A 131 15.72 9.23 -10.92
CA ASN A 131 17.09 9.64 -10.65
C ASN A 131 18.13 8.54 -10.90
N HIS A 132 17.69 7.36 -11.26
CA HIS A 132 18.58 6.28 -11.68
C HIS A 132 18.65 6.22 -13.20
#